data_afb7d81a4c2daa9aba96fc3fcc1de346
#
_entry.id   afb7d81a4c2daa9aba96fc3fcc1de346
#
_cell.length_a   1.000
_cell.length_b   1.000
_cell.length_c   1.000
_cell.angle_alpha   90.00
_cell.angle_beta   90.00
_cell.angle_gamma   90.00
#
_symmetry.space_group_name_H-M   'P 1'
#
loop_
_entity.id
_entity.type
_entity.pdbx_description
1 polymer ?
#
loop_
_entity_poly.entity_id
_entity_poly.type
_entity_poly.pdbx_seq_one_letter_code
_entity_poly.pdbx_strand_id
1 'polypeptide(L)'
;MTTTLSSFNLSVGQKIRQKRLEQKLTQSQLADKCKITFQQIQKYEKGANGCSAFRIKQIADHLKVNVIYFFDYLPIVKEENQND
;
A
#
# COMPACT_ATOMS: atom_id res chain seq x y z
N MET A 1 3.58 20.59 5.22
CA MET A 1 2.90 19.74 4.22
C MET A 1 2.06 18.70 4.91
N THR A 2 0.87 18.53 4.47
CA THR A 2 -0.08 17.61 5.09
C THR A 2 -0.26 16.37 4.22
N THR A 3 -0.25 15.20 4.83
CA THR A 3 -0.58 13.97 4.12
C THR A 3 -2.06 13.96 3.78
N THR A 4 -2.39 13.77 2.51
CA THR A 4 -3.78 13.64 2.09
C THR A 4 -4.10 12.15 1.94
N LEU A 5 -5.38 11.84 1.95
CA LEU A 5 -5.81 10.47 1.69
C LEU A 5 -5.33 9.99 0.32
N SER A 6 -5.44 10.85 -0.69
CA SER A 6 -4.98 10.49 -2.04
C SER A 6 -3.50 10.18 -2.09
N SER A 7 -2.67 11.03 -1.49
CA SER A 7 -1.22 10.80 -1.52
C SER A 7 -0.84 9.60 -0.68
N PHE A 8 -1.54 9.35 0.41
CA PHE A 8 -1.31 8.18 1.23
C PHE A 8 -1.63 6.90 0.46
N ASN A 9 -2.80 6.88 -0.19
CA ASN A 9 -3.21 5.71 -0.97
C ASN A 9 -2.24 5.43 -2.11
N LEU A 10 -1.76 6.48 -2.76
CA LEU A 10 -0.78 6.32 -3.83
C LEU A 10 0.53 5.74 -3.29
N SER A 11 1.00 6.23 -2.16
CA SER A 11 2.22 5.73 -1.53
C SER A 11 2.09 4.25 -1.18
N VAL A 12 0.98 3.87 -0.54
CA VAL A 12 0.72 2.47 -0.21
C VAL A 12 0.70 1.62 -1.48
N GLY A 13 0.01 2.10 -2.50
CA GLY A 13 -0.11 1.36 -3.76
C GLY A 13 1.23 1.15 -4.44
N GLN A 14 2.08 2.15 -4.44
CA GLN A 14 3.41 2.04 -5.05
C GLN A 14 4.27 1.03 -4.29
N LYS A 15 4.13 0.98 -2.97
CA LYS A 15 4.89 0.03 -2.16
C LYS A 15 4.40 -1.40 -2.37
N ILE A 16 3.09 -1.58 -2.52
CA ILE A 16 2.54 -2.89 -2.86
C ILE A 16 3.14 -3.36 -4.18
N ARG A 17 3.10 -2.49 -5.20
CA ARG A 17 3.61 -2.83 -6.51
C ARG A 17 5.10 -3.16 -6.45
N GLN A 18 5.87 -2.35 -5.77
CA GLN A 18 7.32 -2.56 -5.68
C GLN A 18 7.63 -3.92 -5.07
N LYS A 19 7.00 -4.25 -3.94
CA LYS A 19 7.28 -5.53 -3.28
C LYS A 19 6.76 -6.72 -4.08
N ARG A 20 5.62 -6.54 -4.75
CA ARG A 20 5.09 -7.58 -5.62
C ARG A 20 6.08 -7.91 -6.74
N LEU A 21 6.59 -6.87 -7.40
CA LEU A 21 7.52 -7.06 -8.51
C LEU A 21 8.84 -7.64 -8.05
N GLU A 22 9.33 -7.24 -6.87
CA GLU A 22 10.56 -7.80 -6.32
C GLU A 22 10.44 -9.31 -6.11
N GLN A 23 9.23 -9.77 -5.79
CA GLN A 23 8.98 -11.20 -5.57
C GLN A 23 8.49 -11.89 -6.83
N LYS A 24 8.48 -11.19 -7.96
CA LYS A 24 8.10 -11.75 -9.26
C LYS A 24 6.69 -12.30 -9.27
N LEU A 25 5.80 -11.63 -8.57
CA LEU A 25 4.38 -11.98 -8.56
C LEU A 25 3.63 -11.09 -9.55
N THR A 26 2.67 -11.69 -10.26
CA THR A 26 1.72 -10.91 -11.05
C THR A 26 0.65 -10.35 -10.13
N GLN A 27 -0.10 -9.37 -10.65
CA GLN A 27 -1.25 -8.86 -9.90
C GLN A 27 -2.27 -9.96 -9.62
N SER A 28 -2.49 -10.85 -10.60
CA SER A 28 -3.41 -11.97 -10.42
C SER A 28 -2.93 -12.92 -9.32
N GLN A 29 -1.64 -13.21 -9.29
CA GLN A 29 -1.10 -14.09 -8.26
C GLN A 29 -1.27 -13.50 -6.87
N LEU A 30 -1.00 -12.21 -6.70
CA LEU A 30 -1.22 -11.58 -5.41
C LEU A 30 -2.70 -11.56 -5.06
N ALA A 31 -3.55 -11.26 -6.04
CA ALA A 31 -4.99 -11.25 -5.82
C ALA A 31 -5.50 -12.62 -5.36
N ASP A 32 -5.02 -13.69 -5.98
CA ASP A 32 -5.39 -15.05 -5.57
C ASP A 32 -5.01 -15.32 -4.14
N LYS A 33 -3.82 -14.88 -3.72
CA LYS A 33 -3.39 -15.08 -2.34
C LYS A 33 -4.30 -14.35 -1.35
N CYS A 34 -4.80 -13.20 -1.75
CA CYS A 34 -5.66 -12.38 -0.89
C CYS A 34 -7.15 -12.71 -1.06
N LYS A 35 -7.49 -13.60 -1.98
CA LYS A 35 -8.88 -13.97 -2.27
C LYS A 35 -9.70 -12.78 -2.76
N ILE A 36 -9.12 -11.95 -3.58
CA ILE A 36 -9.80 -10.80 -4.20
C ILE A 36 -9.50 -10.80 -5.69
N THR A 37 -10.16 -9.91 -6.43
CA THR A 37 -9.94 -9.82 -7.87
C THR A 37 -8.65 -9.08 -8.18
N PHE A 38 -8.08 -9.34 -9.36
CA PHE A 38 -6.87 -8.63 -9.75
C PHE A 38 -7.19 -7.16 -10.03
N GLN A 39 -8.41 -6.84 -10.44
CA GLN A 39 -8.82 -5.45 -10.62
C GLN A 39 -8.71 -4.68 -9.30
N GLN A 40 -9.01 -5.33 -8.18
CA GLN A 40 -8.88 -4.68 -6.89
C GLN A 40 -7.42 -4.39 -6.56
N ILE A 41 -6.53 -5.35 -6.88
CA ILE A 41 -5.09 -5.10 -6.70
C ILE A 41 -4.65 -3.94 -7.59
N GLN A 42 -5.13 -3.88 -8.84
CA GLN A 42 -4.80 -2.76 -9.71
C GLN A 42 -5.19 -1.42 -9.10
N LYS A 43 -6.40 -1.37 -8.54
CA LYS A 43 -6.88 -0.13 -7.94
C LYS A 43 -6.06 0.28 -6.73
N TYR A 44 -5.64 -0.69 -5.91
CA TYR A 44 -4.74 -0.40 -4.79
C TYR A 44 -3.42 0.16 -5.29
N GLU A 45 -2.83 -0.48 -6.30
CA GLU A 45 -1.50 -0.09 -6.79
C GLU A 45 -1.52 1.28 -7.45
N LYS A 46 -2.65 1.67 -8.01
CA LYS A 46 -2.80 3.01 -8.61
C LYS A 46 -3.18 4.08 -7.59
N GLY A 47 -3.49 3.68 -6.36
CA GLY A 47 -3.97 4.61 -5.37
C GLY A 47 -5.41 5.04 -5.58
N ALA A 48 -6.13 4.36 -6.47
CA ALA A 48 -7.53 4.69 -6.76
C ALA A 48 -8.44 4.32 -5.60
N ASN A 49 -8.11 3.26 -4.88
CA ASN A 49 -8.84 2.84 -3.69
C ASN A 49 -7.87 2.70 -2.54
N GLY A 50 -8.32 3.01 -1.34
CA GLY A 50 -7.57 2.74 -0.14
C GLY A 50 -7.75 1.30 0.30
N CYS A 51 -6.81 0.80 1.08
CA CYS A 51 -6.89 -0.51 1.69
C CYS A 51 -7.36 -0.37 3.13
N SER A 52 -8.25 -1.27 3.56
CA SER A 52 -8.57 -1.37 4.97
C SER A 52 -7.34 -1.84 5.74
N ALA A 53 -7.34 -1.65 7.04
CA ALA A 53 -6.24 -2.13 7.88
C ALA A 53 -6.08 -3.64 7.73
N PHE A 54 -7.20 -4.37 7.68
CA PHE A 54 -7.14 -5.82 7.48
C PHE A 54 -6.48 -6.17 6.15
N ARG A 55 -6.85 -5.46 5.09
CA ARG A 55 -6.30 -5.76 3.77
C ARG A 55 -4.81 -5.46 3.71
N ILE A 56 -4.39 -4.37 4.32
CA ILE A 56 -2.97 -4.04 4.37
C ILE A 56 -2.19 -5.12 5.11
N LYS A 57 -2.72 -5.59 6.23
CA LYS A 57 -2.07 -6.66 7.00
C LYS A 57 -1.97 -7.94 6.17
N GLN A 58 -3.05 -8.28 5.46
CA GLN A 58 -3.10 -9.47 4.63
C GLN A 58 -2.06 -9.39 3.50
N ILE A 59 -2.01 -8.25 2.82
CA ILE A 59 -1.04 -8.05 1.74
C ILE A 59 0.38 -8.10 2.28
N ALA A 60 0.62 -7.45 3.43
CA ALA A 60 1.94 -7.48 4.05
C ALA A 60 2.39 -8.91 4.36
N ASP A 61 1.48 -9.72 4.88
CA ASP A 61 1.78 -11.12 5.21
C ASP A 61 2.16 -11.90 3.96
N HIS A 62 1.41 -11.73 2.88
CA HIS A 62 1.68 -12.44 1.64
C HIS A 62 2.94 -11.94 0.94
N LEU A 63 3.26 -10.67 1.09
CA LEU A 63 4.49 -10.10 0.54
C LEU A 63 5.66 -10.25 1.50
N LYS A 64 5.44 -10.80 2.69
CA LYS A 64 6.49 -11.08 3.66
C LYS A 64 7.23 -9.83 4.10
N VAL A 65 6.49 -8.76 4.30
CA VAL A 65 7.04 -7.51 4.81
C VAL A 65 6.31 -7.12 6.09
N ASN A 66 6.98 -6.32 6.91
CA ASN A 66 6.35 -5.76 8.09
C ASN A 66 5.30 -4.75 7.65
N VAL A 67 4.15 -4.77 8.27
CA VAL A 67 3.05 -3.86 7.90
C VAL A 67 3.47 -2.39 8.01
N ILE A 68 4.40 -2.08 8.88
CA ILE A 68 4.90 -0.72 9.05
C ILE A 68 5.50 -0.18 7.76
N TYR A 69 6.04 -1.06 6.91
CA TYR A 69 6.59 -0.65 5.62
C TYR A 69 5.58 0.17 4.82
N PHE A 70 4.30 -0.19 4.88
CA PHE A 70 3.27 0.51 4.11
C PHE A 70 2.88 1.84 4.73
N PHE A 71 3.16 2.03 6.01
CA PHE A 71 2.82 3.25 6.72
C PHE A 71 3.98 4.21 6.83
N ASP A 72 5.13 3.83 6.32
CA ASP A 72 6.31 4.69 6.34
C ASP A 72 6.21 5.67 5.20
N TYR A 73 5.23 6.55 5.29
CA TYR A 73 4.95 7.54 4.26
C TYR A 73 5.76 8.80 4.52
N LEU A 74 6.51 9.16 3.55
CA LEU A 74 7.32 10.35 3.65
C LEU A 74 7.01 11.29 2.53
N PRO A 75 7.25 12.54 2.74
CA PRO A 75 7.82 13.18 3.91
C PRO A 75 6.75 13.38 4.94
N ILE A 76 7.03 12.99 6.09
CA ILE A 76 6.05 13.12 7.09
C ILE A 76 5.95 14.46 7.55
N VAL A 77 5.48 14.65 7.59
CA VAL A 77 5.48 15.50 8.03
C VAL A 77 5.78 16.05 9.16
N LYS A 78 6.14 16.36 9.42
CA LYS A 78 6.49 16.66 10.40
C LYS A 78 5.82 17.53 11.06
N GLU A 79 5.63 17.36 11.10
CA GLU A 79 5.25 17.96 11.59
C GLU A 79 4.99 18.85 11.90
N GLU A 80 4.93 18.88 11.75
CA GLU A 80 4.74 19.76 11.87
C GLU A 80 4.43 20.37 12.16
N ASN A 81 4.41 20.14 12.14
CA ASN A 81 4.10 20.80 12.41
C ASN A 81 3.72 21.24 12.90
N GLN A 82 3.82 20.80 13.15
CA GLN A 82 3.46 21.32 13.55
C GLN A 82 3.29 22.13 13.93
N ASN A 83 3.45 22.22 14.01
CA ASN A 83 3.26 23.19 14.30
C ASN A 83 2.96 23.92 14.31
N ASP A 84 2.94 23.67 14.32
CA ASP A 84 2.62 24.43 14.21
C ASP A 84 2.31 24.81 14.09
#